data_12a52302a725b04d94ca89a3323ca502
#
_entry.id   12a52302a725b04d94ca89a3323ca502
#
_cell.length_a   1.000
_cell.length_b   1.000
_cell.length_c   1.000
_cell.angle_alpha   90.00
_cell.angle_beta   90.00
_cell.angle_gamma   90.00
#
_symmetry.space_group_name_H-M   'P 1'
#
loop_
_entity.id
_entity.type
_entity.pdbx_description
1 polymer ?
#
loop_
_entity_poly.entity_id
_entity_poly.type
_entity_poly.pdbx_seq_one_letter_code
_entity_poly.pdbx_strand_id
1 'polypeptide(L)'
;MKENIRIAIQKSGRLNEESLKLFKSCGIAINNGKDQLKTSSSNFPIEVYFLRNGDIPQYLRDGVVDLAIIGENLIIEKGEDIPTLEPLGFSKCRVSIAVPKGKAYSGVADLAGKRIATSYPKTVQKYLSEWNIKADLHIINGSVEIAPNIGLSDAICDIISSGSTLFKNNLKEVEVLFKSQAVLVGGMGLSVAKQEILNTLLFRIRAVNAGKNSRYIIMNVPNLSLIHISEPTRLGMISYAV
;
A
#
# COMPACT_ATOMS: atom_id res chain seq x y z
N MET A 1 3.43 27.86 19.51
CA MET A 1 3.65 26.39 19.50
C MET A 1 3.95 25.98 18.07
N LYS A 2 5.00 25.18 17.84
CA LYS A 2 5.25 24.63 16.48
C LYS A 2 4.08 23.70 16.13
N GLU A 3 3.41 23.95 15.02
CA GLU A 3 2.38 23.06 14.53
C GLU A 3 3.01 21.73 14.08
N ASN A 4 2.42 20.62 14.49
CA ASN A 4 2.83 19.29 14.02
C ASN A 4 1.82 18.77 13.01
N ILE A 5 2.29 18.06 11.98
CA ILE A 5 1.41 17.27 11.11
C ILE A 5 1.03 15.97 11.82
N ARG A 6 -0.25 15.63 11.78
CA ARG A 6 -0.81 14.40 12.33
C ARG A 6 -0.94 13.38 11.21
N ILE A 7 -0.25 12.25 11.36
CA ILE A 7 -0.21 11.19 10.33
C ILE A 7 -0.79 9.91 10.91
N ALA A 8 -1.83 9.37 10.27
CA ALA A 8 -2.36 8.06 10.61
C ALA A 8 -1.61 6.95 9.85
N ILE A 9 -1.27 5.87 10.55
CA ILE A 9 -0.78 4.63 9.96
C ILE A 9 -1.51 3.45 10.57
N GLN A 10 -1.51 2.33 9.90
CA GLN A 10 -2.08 1.10 10.45
C GLN A 10 -1.39 0.69 11.75
N LYS A 11 -2.17 0.22 12.76
CA LYS A 11 -1.66 -0.13 14.10
C LYS A 11 -0.65 -1.29 14.09
N SER A 12 -0.81 -2.26 13.19
CA SER A 12 0.01 -3.48 13.16
C SER A 12 0.07 -4.09 11.77
N GLY A 13 0.95 -5.07 11.58
CA GLY A 13 1.12 -5.79 10.33
C GLY A 13 2.07 -5.11 9.35
N ARG A 14 2.17 -5.68 8.15
CA ARG A 14 3.17 -5.32 7.15
C ARG A 14 3.16 -3.82 6.78
N LEU A 15 1.97 -3.24 6.58
CA LEU A 15 1.85 -1.82 6.23
C LEU A 15 2.40 -0.91 7.35
N ASN A 16 2.17 -1.26 8.63
CA ASN A 16 2.75 -0.55 9.77
C ASN A 16 4.29 -0.63 9.75
N GLU A 17 4.85 -1.83 9.64
CA GLU A 17 6.28 -2.08 9.65
C GLU A 17 7.00 -1.32 8.52
N GLU A 18 6.44 -1.39 7.30
CA GLU A 18 7.00 -0.70 6.13
C GLU A 18 6.86 0.83 6.26
N SER A 19 5.78 1.34 6.88
CA SER A 19 5.61 2.78 7.15
C SER A 19 6.63 3.30 8.14
N LEU A 20 6.86 2.58 9.23
CA LEU A 20 7.90 2.93 10.22
C LEU A 20 9.30 2.86 9.62
N LYS A 21 9.57 1.86 8.78
CA LYS A 21 10.82 1.75 8.03
C LYS A 21 11.02 2.94 7.07
N LEU A 22 9.95 3.39 6.41
CA LEU A 22 9.99 4.59 5.56
C LEU A 22 10.38 5.82 6.37
N PHE A 23 9.72 6.09 7.51
CA PHE A 23 10.07 7.21 8.38
C PHE A 23 11.53 7.16 8.81
N LYS A 24 12.00 6.00 9.25
CA LYS A 24 13.42 5.80 9.60
C LYS A 24 14.35 6.10 8.43
N SER A 25 14.02 5.64 7.22
CA SER A 25 14.80 5.93 6.01
C SER A 25 14.79 7.40 5.63
N CYS A 26 13.70 8.13 5.95
CA CYS A 26 13.61 9.59 5.80
C CYS A 26 14.34 10.37 6.91
N GLY A 27 15.06 9.69 7.81
CA GLY A 27 15.72 10.32 8.95
C GLY A 27 14.77 10.84 10.02
N ILE A 28 13.56 10.27 10.12
CA ILE A 28 12.53 10.64 11.08
C ILE A 28 12.50 9.59 12.19
N ALA A 29 12.81 10.01 13.43
CA ALA A 29 12.85 9.15 14.58
C ALA A 29 11.45 9.03 15.21
N ILE A 30 10.87 7.84 15.12
CA ILE A 30 9.60 7.49 15.75
C ILE A 30 9.85 6.43 16.82
N ASN A 31 9.54 6.78 18.08
CA ASN A 31 9.56 5.83 19.18
C ASN A 31 8.24 5.06 19.20
N ASN A 32 8.27 3.81 18.73
CA ASN A 32 7.12 2.93 18.74
C ASN A 32 7.20 1.99 19.96
N GLY A 33 6.64 2.42 21.10
CA GLY A 33 6.45 1.57 22.27
C GLY A 33 5.32 0.55 22.05
N LYS A 34 5.37 -0.59 22.75
CA LYS A 34 4.26 -1.56 22.75
C LYS A 34 2.95 -0.86 23.15
N ASP A 35 1.88 -1.11 22.39
CA ASP A 35 0.51 -0.62 22.64
C ASP A 35 0.30 0.90 22.62
N GLN A 36 1.23 1.67 22.09
CA GLN A 36 1.02 3.09 21.87
C GLN A 36 0.00 3.32 20.74
N LEU A 37 -0.98 4.21 21.00
CA LEU A 37 -1.94 4.66 19.98
C LEU A 37 -1.50 5.97 19.31
N LYS A 38 -0.54 6.67 19.94
CA LYS A 38 -0.01 7.96 19.46
C LYS A 38 1.44 8.11 19.91
N THR A 39 2.27 8.67 19.04
CA THR A 39 3.64 9.07 19.35
C THR A 39 4.05 10.30 18.56
N SER A 40 4.99 11.09 19.09
CA SER A 40 5.58 12.22 18.39
C SER A 40 7.00 11.88 17.97
N SER A 41 7.42 12.42 16.82
CA SER A 41 8.82 12.33 16.43
C SER A 41 9.67 13.28 17.29
N SER A 42 10.87 12.83 17.64
CA SER A 42 11.82 13.64 18.41
C SER A 42 12.57 14.69 17.57
N ASN A 43 12.64 14.52 16.26
CA ASN A 43 13.49 15.31 15.37
C ASN A 43 12.78 15.87 14.13
N PHE A 44 11.47 15.62 14.01
CA PHE A 44 10.67 16.13 12.89
C PHE A 44 9.26 16.50 13.39
N PRO A 45 8.63 17.58 12.93
CA PRO A 45 7.36 18.07 13.48
C PRO A 45 6.16 17.24 13.01
N ILE A 46 6.12 15.95 13.37
CA ILE A 46 4.99 15.04 13.11
C ILE A 46 4.56 14.32 14.38
N GLU A 47 3.27 14.00 14.42
CA GLU A 47 2.65 13.06 15.35
C GLU A 47 2.09 11.88 14.56
N VAL A 48 2.38 10.67 14.99
CA VAL A 48 1.91 9.44 14.35
C VAL A 48 0.81 8.81 15.20
N TYR A 49 -0.31 8.48 14.55
CA TYR A 49 -1.47 7.83 15.13
C TYR A 49 -1.55 6.40 14.59
N PHE A 50 -1.64 5.42 15.49
CA PHE A 50 -1.74 4.00 15.17
C PHE A 50 -3.20 3.55 15.22
N LEU A 51 -3.84 3.42 14.06
CA LEU A 51 -5.26 3.19 13.93
C LEU A 51 -5.56 1.85 13.23
N ARG A 52 -6.80 1.38 13.33
CA ARG A 52 -7.27 0.28 12.49
C ARG A 52 -7.37 0.76 11.04
N ASN A 53 -6.91 -0.06 10.10
CA ASN A 53 -6.85 0.31 8.69
C ASN A 53 -8.20 0.82 8.15
N GLY A 54 -9.29 0.15 8.48
CA GLY A 54 -10.64 0.52 8.02
C GLY A 54 -11.18 1.84 8.57
N ASP A 55 -10.61 2.35 9.67
CA ASP A 55 -11.08 3.58 10.33
C ASP A 55 -10.31 4.82 9.83
N ILE A 56 -9.12 4.66 9.28
CA ILE A 56 -8.24 5.77 8.86
C ILE A 56 -8.93 6.77 7.93
N PRO A 57 -9.69 6.35 6.89
CA PRO A 57 -10.38 7.29 6.02
C PRO A 57 -11.35 8.22 6.76
N GLN A 58 -12.04 7.70 7.79
CA GLN A 58 -12.94 8.52 8.62
C GLN A 58 -12.16 9.60 9.39
N TYR A 59 -11.03 9.24 10.01
CA TYR A 59 -10.20 10.21 10.75
C TYR A 59 -9.63 11.32 9.86
N LEU A 60 -9.36 11.02 8.58
CA LEU A 60 -8.96 12.02 7.58
C LEU A 60 -10.13 12.98 7.27
N ARG A 61 -11.33 12.45 7.00
CA ARG A 61 -12.53 13.24 6.71
C ARG A 61 -12.89 14.18 7.86
N ASP A 62 -12.82 13.67 9.08
CA ASP A 62 -13.15 14.42 10.27
C ASP A 62 -12.06 15.44 10.66
N GLY A 63 -10.96 15.52 9.89
CA GLY A 63 -9.84 16.42 10.15
C GLY A 63 -9.08 16.12 11.44
N VAL A 64 -9.27 14.94 12.02
CA VAL A 64 -8.54 14.49 13.22
C VAL A 64 -7.07 14.24 12.88
N VAL A 65 -6.80 13.71 11.70
CA VAL A 65 -5.46 13.57 11.15
C VAL A 65 -5.34 14.34 9.83
N ASP A 66 -4.16 14.81 9.54
CA ASP A 66 -3.88 15.63 8.35
C ASP A 66 -3.47 14.77 7.16
N LEU A 67 -2.79 13.65 7.42
CA LEU A 67 -2.26 12.72 6.43
C LEU A 67 -2.49 11.27 6.89
N ALA A 68 -2.43 10.33 5.94
CA ALA A 68 -2.38 8.91 6.27
C ALA A 68 -1.53 8.12 5.29
N ILE A 69 -0.99 6.99 5.78
CA ILE A 69 -0.41 5.96 4.92
C ILE A 69 -1.36 4.77 4.93
N ILE A 70 -1.99 4.52 3.78
CA ILE A 70 -2.99 3.45 3.59
C ILE A 70 -2.74 2.72 2.28
N GLY A 71 -3.37 1.55 2.11
CA GLY A 71 -3.42 0.87 0.82
C GLY A 71 -4.38 1.58 -0.14
N GLU A 72 -3.99 1.78 -1.38
CA GLU A 72 -4.84 2.36 -2.43
C GLU A 72 -6.16 1.58 -2.60
N ASN A 73 -6.12 0.26 -2.38
CA ASN A 73 -7.30 -0.61 -2.37
C ASN A 73 -8.37 -0.18 -1.36
N LEU A 74 -7.98 0.41 -0.24
CA LEU A 74 -8.93 0.89 0.77
C LEU A 74 -9.68 2.14 0.29
N ILE A 75 -9.01 3.05 -0.39
CA ILE A 75 -9.62 4.24 -0.99
C ILE A 75 -10.66 3.83 -2.04
N ILE A 76 -10.26 2.92 -2.93
CA ILE A 76 -11.12 2.39 -3.99
C ILE A 76 -12.36 1.70 -3.40
N GLU A 77 -12.18 0.84 -2.41
CA GLU A 77 -13.29 0.13 -1.77
C GLU A 77 -14.25 1.06 -1.03
N LYS A 78 -13.72 2.04 -0.32
CA LYS A 78 -14.56 3.01 0.39
C LYS A 78 -15.27 3.98 -0.55
N GLY A 79 -14.72 4.20 -1.76
CA GLY A 79 -15.19 5.21 -2.71
C GLY A 79 -14.94 6.62 -2.17
N GLU A 80 -13.83 6.82 -1.50
CA GLU A 80 -13.46 8.08 -0.87
C GLU A 80 -12.73 8.97 -1.87
N ASP A 81 -13.10 10.25 -1.91
CA ASP A 81 -12.39 11.28 -2.66
C ASP A 81 -11.28 11.89 -1.80
N ILE A 82 -10.27 11.08 -1.49
CA ILE A 82 -9.11 11.49 -0.70
C ILE A 82 -7.92 11.69 -1.65
N PRO A 83 -7.31 12.88 -1.70
CA PRO A 83 -6.17 13.12 -2.56
C PRO A 83 -4.99 12.21 -2.27
N THR A 84 -4.51 11.52 -3.29
CA THR A 84 -3.25 10.79 -3.23
C THR A 84 -2.10 11.73 -3.51
N LEU A 85 -1.21 11.90 -2.51
CA LEU A 85 -0.07 12.80 -2.58
C LEU A 85 1.17 12.15 -3.16
N GLU A 86 1.43 10.88 -2.78
CA GLU A 86 2.64 10.16 -3.21
C GLU A 86 2.44 8.65 -3.14
N PRO A 87 2.76 7.88 -4.20
CA PRO A 87 2.88 6.44 -4.14
C PRO A 87 4.17 6.05 -3.42
N LEU A 88 4.09 5.12 -2.45
CA LEU A 88 5.21 4.82 -1.56
C LEU A 88 6.07 3.64 -2.01
N GLY A 89 5.59 2.85 -2.98
CA GLY A 89 6.34 1.77 -3.62
C GLY A 89 6.52 0.50 -2.78
N PHE A 90 5.80 0.37 -1.66
CA PHE A 90 5.80 -0.83 -0.80
C PHE A 90 4.38 -1.35 -0.53
N SER A 91 4.27 -2.45 0.23
CA SER A 91 3.01 -3.17 0.47
C SER A 91 2.22 -3.45 -0.81
N LYS A 92 2.95 -3.74 -1.91
CA LYS A 92 2.35 -4.05 -3.20
C LYS A 92 1.53 -5.31 -3.10
N CYS A 93 0.31 -5.24 -3.61
CA CYS A 93 -0.65 -6.32 -3.65
C CYS A 93 -1.56 -6.16 -4.88
N ARG A 94 -2.51 -7.06 -5.02
CA ARG A 94 -3.60 -6.96 -5.98
C ARG A 94 -4.89 -7.44 -5.34
N VAL A 95 -5.99 -6.88 -5.73
CA VAL A 95 -7.32 -7.38 -5.39
C VAL A 95 -7.74 -8.33 -6.49
N SER A 96 -8.02 -9.57 -6.15
CA SER A 96 -8.24 -10.62 -7.14
C SER A 96 -9.33 -11.57 -6.71
N ILE A 97 -9.99 -12.20 -7.71
CA ILE A 97 -10.90 -13.30 -7.51
C ILE A 97 -10.11 -14.60 -7.55
N ALA A 98 -10.42 -15.49 -6.62
CA ALA A 98 -9.87 -16.84 -6.57
C ALA A 98 -10.97 -17.88 -6.38
N VAL A 99 -10.77 -19.06 -6.98
CA VAL A 99 -11.69 -20.19 -6.89
C VAL A 99 -10.96 -21.45 -6.40
N PRO A 100 -11.64 -22.46 -5.85
CA PRO A 100 -11.03 -23.76 -5.53
C PRO A 100 -10.32 -24.38 -6.73
N LYS A 101 -9.12 -24.92 -6.53
CA LYS A 101 -8.28 -25.49 -7.63
C LYS A 101 -8.97 -26.55 -8.45
N GLY A 102 -9.86 -27.33 -7.84
CA GLY A 102 -10.61 -28.39 -8.52
C GLY A 102 -11.78 -27.88 -9.37
N LYS A 103 -12.15 -26.62 -9.29
CA LYS A 103 -13.25 -26.06 -10.11
C LYS A 103 -12.72 -25.57 -11.46
N ALA A 104 -13.44 -25.95 -12.53
CA ALA A 104 -13.23 -25.36 -13.85
C ALA A 104 -13.56 -23.86 -13.79
N TYR A 105 -12.78 -23.07 -14.49
CA TYR A 105 -12.99 -21.64 -14.67
C TYR A 105 -12.50 -21.23 -16.05
N SER A 106 -13.39 -20.73 -16.87
CA SER A 106 -13.15 -20.33 -18.26
C SER A 106 -13.23 -18.82 -18.45
N GLY A 107 -13.81 -18.11 -17.50
CA GLY A 107 -13.92 -16.63 -17.53
C GLY A 107 -14.94 -16.10 -16.55
N VAL A 108 -15.11 -14.75 -16.55
CA VAL A 108 -15.95 -14.03 -15.57
C VAL A 108 -17.40 -14.51 -15.57
N ALA A 109 -17.91 -15.01 -16.71
CA ALA A 109 -19.28 -15.55 -16.82
C ALA A 109 -19.55 -16.72 -15.87
N ASP A 110 -18.53 -17.49 -15.50
CA ASP A 110 -18.66 -18.61 -14.57
C ASP A 110 -19.00 -18.17 -13.13
N LEU A 111 -18.88 -16.88 -12.84
CA LEU A 111 -19.26 -16.29 -11.56
C LEU A 111 -20.75 -15.97 -11.45
N ALA A 112 -21.53 -16.10 -12.54
CA ALA A 112 -22.96 -15.85 -12.53
C ALA A 112 -23.68 -16.76 -11.55
N GLY A 113 -24.49 -16.18 -10.64
CA GLY A 113 -25.23 -16.89 -9.59
C GLY A 113 -24.35 -17.57 -8.53
N LYS A 114 -23.03 -17.32 -8.50
CA LYS A 114 -22.13 -17.88 -7.49
C LYS A 114 -22.11 -17.01 -6.23
N ARG A 115 -21.80 -17.64 -5.09
CA ARG A 115 -21.54 -16.98 -3.82
C ARG A 115 -20.07 -16.56 -3.77
N ILE A 116 -19.80 -15.29 -3.60
CA ILE A 116 -18.44 -14.74 -3.53
C ILE A 116 -18.22 -14.13 -2.15
N ALA A 117 -17.31 -14.71 -1.37
CA ALA A 117 -16.91 -14.14 -0.09
C ALA A 117 -15.86 -13.06 -0.31
N THR A 118 -16.03 -11.89 0.34
CA THR A 118 -15.13 -10.75 0.11
C THR A 118 -15.13 -9.75 1.26
N SER A 119 -13.98 -9.10 1.46
CA SER A 119 -13.83 -7.87 2.24
C SER A 119 -13.95 -6.60 1.37
N TYR A 120 -14.18 -6.75 0.04
CA TYR A 120 -14.23 -5.70 -0.97
C TYR A 120 -15.54 -5.69 -1.75
N PRO A 121 -16.72 -5.57 -1.07
CA PRO A 121 -18.02 -5.71 -1.74
C PRO A 121 -18.27 -4.70 -2.83
N LYS A 122 -17.93 -3.42 -2.63
CA LYS A 122 -18.14 -2.37 -3.64
C LYS A 122 -17.28 -2.60 -4.88
N THR A 123 -16.02 -2.97 -4.67
CA THR A 123 -15.08 -3.31 -5.73
C THR A 123 -15.57 -4.47 -6.58
N VAL A 124 -15.98 -5.56 -5.92
CA VAL A 124 -16.51 -6.75 -6.61
C VAL A 124 -17.79 -6.42 -7.35
N GLN A 125 -18.71 -5.69 -6.71
CA GLN A 125 -19.98 -5.32 -7.35
C GLN A 125 -19.75 -4.47 -8.59
N LYS A 126 -18.83 -3.49 -8.53
CA LYS A 126 -18.46 -2.67 -9.68
C LYS A 126 -17.91 -3.54 -10.81
N TYR A 127 -16.94 -4.40 -10.51
CA TYR A 127 -16.33 -5.31 -11.49
C TYR A 127 -17.36 -6.22 -12.17
N LEU A 128 -18.23 -6.87 -11.39
CA LEU A 128 -19.28 -7.73 -11.94
C LEU A 128 -20.30 -6.96 -12.80
N SER A 129 -20.61 -5.71 -12.41
CA SER A 129 -21.52 -4.84 -13.17
C SER A 129 -20.98 -4.52 -14.56
N GLU A 130 -19.67 -4.32 -14.71
CA GLU A 130 -19.01 -4.06 -15.99
C GLU A 130 -19.19 -5.23 -16.98
N TRP A 131 -19.37 -6.45 -16.45
CA TRP A 131 -19.63 -7.67 -17.22
C TRP A 131 -21.12 -8.07 -17.26
N ASN A 132 -22.03 -7.26 -16.69
CA ASN A 132 -23.46 -7.59 -16.54
C ASN A 132 -23.71 -8.92 -15.80
N ILE A 133 -22.86 -9.26 -14.83
CA ILE A 133 -22.96 -10.51 -14.05
C ILE A 133 -23.56 -10.19 -12.68
N LYS A 134 -24.50 -11.04 -12.26
CA LYS A 134 -25.06 -11.04 -10.89
C LYS A 134 -24.49 -12.21 -10.12
N ALA A 135 -23.94 -11.95 -8.94
CA ALA A 135 -23.45 -12.95 -7.99
C ALA A 135 -23.94 -12.56 -6.59
N ASP A 136 -23.94 -13.52 -5.67
CA ASP A 136 -24.31 -13.31 -4.26
C ASP A 136 -23.05 -12.99 -3.47
N LEU A 137 -22.99 -11.79 -2.86
CA LEU A 137 -21.80 -11.32 -2.14
C LEU A 137 -21.95 -11.58 -0.64
N HIS A 138 -21.08 -12.43 -0.09
CA HIS A 138 -20.94 -12.68 1.33
C HIS A 138 -19.83 -11.82 1.92
N ILE A 139 -20.20 -10.76 2.66
CA ILE A 139 -19.27 -9.81 3.23
C ILE A 139 -18.62 -10.40 4.49
N ILE A 140 -17.30 -10.58 4.45
CA ILE A 140 -16.51 -11.13 5.54
C ILE A 140 -15.32 -10.21 5.83
N ASN A 141 -15.09 -9.88 7.10
CA ASN A 141 -13.96 -9.08 7.53
C ASN A 141 -12.82 -9.99 8.01
N GLY A 142 -11.91 -10.33 7.10
CA GLY A 142 -10.74 -11.19 7.37
C GLY A 142 -11.00 -12.68 7.19
N SER A 143 -9.94 -13.45 6.98
CA SER A 143 -9.96 -14.92 6.76
C SER A 143 -10.91 -15.36 5.64
N VAL A 144 -11.02 -14.55 4.61
CA VAL A 144 -11.93 -14.79 3.46
C VAL A 144 -11.55 -16.07 2.73
N GLU A 145 -10.27 -16.43 2.73
CA GLU A 145 -9.71 -17.59 2.05
C GLU A 145 -10.19 -18.95 2.57
N ILE A 146 -10.74 -19.02 3.77
CA ILE A 146 -11.31 -20.28 4.29
C ILE A 146 -12.75 -20.52 3.85
N ALA A 147 -13.46 -19.48 3.40
CA ALA A 147 -14.89 -19.53 3.10
C ALA A 147 -15.29 -20.64 2.11
N PRO A 148 -14.56 -20.91 1.01
CA PRO A 148 -14.89 -22.01 0.12
C PRO A 148 -14.72 -23.41 0.77
N ASN A 149 -13.72 -23.56 1.64
CA ASN A 149 -13.42 -24.84 2.28
C ASN A 149 -14.49 -25.27 3.29
N ILE A 150 -15.21 -24.29 3.86
CA ILE A 150 -16.32 -24.52 4.80
C ILE A 150 -17.70 -24.45 4.13
N GLY A 151 -17.75 -24.37 2.79
CA GLY A 151 -18.97 -24.36 2.01
C GLY A 151 -19.76 -23.04 2.06
N LEU A 152 -19.17 -21.96 2.58
CA LEU A 152 -19.81 -20.65 2.68
C LEU A 152 -19.86 -19.91 1.33
N SER A 153 -18.89 -20.12 0.46
CA SER A 153 -18.82 -19.48 -0.85
C SER A 153 -18.29 -20.41 -1.93
N ASP A 154 -18.49 -20.03 -3.19
CA ASP A 154 -18.00 -20.74 -4.36
C ASP A 154 -16.70 -20.13 -4.90
N ALA A 155 -16.49 -18.85 -4.62
CA ALA A 155 -15.31 -18.07 -4.94
C ALA A 155 -15.01 -17.07 -3.82
N ILE A 156 -13.84 -16.46 -3.86
CA ILE A 156 -13.48 -15.34 -3.00
C ILE A 156 -12.97 -14.15 -3.81
N CYS A 157 -13.06 -12.96 -3.25
CA CYS A 157 -12.29 -11.81 -3.72
C CYS A 157 -11.60 -11.16 -2.52
N ASP A 158 -10.28 -11.09 -2.57
CA ASP A 158 -9.50 -10.52 -1.48
C ASP A 158 -8.13 -10.00 -1.97
N ILE A 159 -7.37 -9.39 -1.06
CA ILE A 159 -6.00 -8.95 -1.30
C ILE A 159 -5.06 -10.14 -1.42
N ILE A 160 -4.28 -10.15 -2.49
CA ILE A 160 -3.25 -11.14 -2.74
C ILE A 160 -1.90 -10.43 -2.87
N SER A 161 -0.96 -10.77 -1.98
CA SER A 161 0.44 -10.34 -2.08
C SER A 161 1.28 -11.38 -2.81
N SER A 162 1.66 -12.47 -2.11
CA SER A 162 2.47 -13.56 -2.65
C SER A 162 1.66 -14.74 -3.18
N GLY A 163 0.37 -14.82 -2.82
CA GLY A 163 -0.48 -15.96 -3.14
C GLY A 163 -0.27 -17.19 -2.24
N SER A 164 0.63 -17.12 -1.25
CA SER A 164 0.89 -18.24 -0.34
C SER A 164 -0.33 -18.69 0.46
N THR A 165 -1.17 -17.75 0.88
CA THR A 165 -2.42 -18.03 1.61
C THR A 165 -3.43 -18.77 0.71
N LEU A 166 -3.56 -18.33 -0.54
CA LEU A 166 -4.40 -19.04 -1.53
C LEU A 166 -3.93 -20.48 -1.73
N PHE A 167 -2.61 -20.67 -1.89
CA PHE A 167 -2.03 -21.98 -2.09
C PHE A 167 -2.33 -22.93 -0.92
N LYS A 168 -2.17 -22.44 0.32
CA LYS A 168 -2.45 -23.21 1.56
C LYS A 168 -3.93 -23.58 1.68
N ASN A 169 -4.84 -22.77 1.16
CA ASN A 169 -6.28 -23.00 1.18
C ASN A 169 -6.80 -23.66 -0.09
N ASN A 170 -5.91 -24.26 -0.93
CA ASN A 170 -6.26 -24.93 -2.16
C ASN A 170 -7.08 -24.09 -3.15
N LEU A 171 -6.76 -22.79 -3.21
CA LEU A 171 -7.36 -21.83 -4.14
C LEU A 171 -6.41 -21.48 -5.29
N LYS A 172 -6.96 -21.14 -6.43
CA LYS A 172 -6.25 -20.55 -7.58
C LYS A 172 -6.81 -19.18 -7.89
N GLU A 173 -5.93 -18.21 -8.10
CA GLU A 173 -6.26 -16.89 -8.60
C GLU A 173 -6.72 -17.01 -10.06
N VAL A 174 -7.81 -16.35 -10.42
CA VAL A 174 -8.42 -16.43 -11.76
C VAL A 174 -8.59 -15.07 -12.41
N GLU A 175 -8.94 -14.02 -11.65
CA GLU A 175 -9.11 -12.66 -12.16
C GLU A 175 -8.38 -11.67 -11.26
N VAL A 176 -7.67 -10.73 -11.86
CA VAL A 176 -7.05 -9.60 -11.15
C VAL A 176 -7.87 -8.35 -11.43
N LEU A 177 -8.54 -7.83 -10.42
CA LEU A 177 -9.38 -6.64 -10.57
C LEU A 177 -8.51 -5.38 -10.73
N PHE A 178 -7.55 -5.21 -9.82
CA PHE A 178 -6.54 -4.14 -9.90
C PHE A 178 -5.34 -4.41 -9.00
N LYS A 179 -4.25 -3.70 -9.27
CA LYS A 179 -3.04 -3.69 -8.43
C LYS A 179 -3.10 -2.51 -7.47
N SER A 180 -2.55 -2.68 -6.29
CA SER A 180 -2.53 -1.68 -5.21
C SER A 180 -1.17 -1.65 -4.51
N GLN A 181 -0.87 -0.52 -3.92
CA GLN A 181 0.32 -0.29 -3.09
C GLN A 181 -0.02 0.66 -1.95
N ALA A 182 0.91 0.85 -1.03
CA ALA A 182 0.81 1.90 -0.03
C ALA A 182 0.93 3.27 -0.69
N VAL A 183 0.07 4.20 -0.26
CA VAL A 183 0.05 5.60 -0.69
C VAL A 183 0.01 6.54 0.50
N LEU A 184 0.63 7.71 0.37
CA LEU A 184 0.42 8.84 1.27
C LEU A 184 -0.76 9.64 0.75
N VAL A 185 -1.74 9.90 1.61
CA VAL A 185 -2.98 10.57 1.26
C VAL A 185 -3.32 11.67 2.26
N GLY A 186 -4.21 12.59 1.87
CA GLY A 186 -4.68 13.69 2.71
C GLY A 186 -4.17 15.04 2.27
N GLY A 187 -3.87 15.93 3.21
CA GLY A 187 -3.32 17.26 2.91
C GLY A 187 -4.37 18.31 2.56
N MET A 188 -5.66 18.04 2.81
CA MET A 188 -6.73 19.01 2.60
C MET A 188 -6.77 20.04 3.74
N GLY A 189 -6.89 21.33 3.39
CA GLY A 189 -7.10 22.40 4.37
C GLY A 189 -5.94 22.64 5.33
N LEU A 190 -4.70 22.29 4.94
CA LEU A 190 -3.51 22.52 5.77
C LEU A 190 -3.19 24.00 5.91
N SER A 191 -2.73 24.39 7.11
CA SER A 191 -2.09 25.71 7.30
C SER A 191 -0.79 25.83 6.49
N VAL A 192 -0.33 27.05 6.26
CA VAL A 192 0.94 27.30 5.53
C VAL A 192 2.10 26.57 6.21
N ALA A 193 2.17 26.62 7.54
CA ALA A 193 3.22 25.94 8.31
C ALA A 193 3.18 24.41 8.11
N LYS A 194 1.99 23.80 8.14
CA LYS A 194 1.85 22.36 7.87
C LYS A 194 2.18 22.00 6.42
N GLN A 195 1.87 22.88 5.47
CA GLN A 195 2.22 22.67 4.06
C GLN A 195 3.74 22.64 3.85
N GLU A 196 4.51 23.45 4.53
CA GLU A 196 5.98 23.43 4.50
C GLU A 196 6.54 22.11 5.06
N ILE A 197 5.96 21.63 6.17
CA ILE A 197 6.33 20.35 6.76
C ILE A 197 6.01 19.19 5.78
N LEU A 198 4.83 19.22 5.15
CA LEU A 198 4.44 18.25 4.13
C LEU A 198 5.40 18.25 2.94
N ASN A 199 5.76 19.43 2.41
CA ASN A 199 6.70 19.53 1.30
C ASN A 199 8.06 18.94 1.65
N THR A 200 8.55 19.18 2.87
CA THR A 200 9.79 18.61 3.37
C THR A 200 9.70 17.08 3.51
N LEU A 201 8.56 16.56 4.00
CA LEU A 201 8.30 15.12 4.11
C LEU A 201 8.29 14.46 2.72
N LEU A 202 7.54 15.04 1.77
CA LEU A 202 7.47 14.55 0.39
C LEU A 202 8.84 14.53 -0.29
N PHE A 203 9.63 15.60 -0.11
CA PHE A 203 10.99 15.63 -0.63
C PHE A 203 11.84 14.47 -0.10
N ARG A 204 11.81 14.21 1.21
CA ARG A 204 12.54 13.10 1.83
C ARG A 204 12.06 11.74 1.33
N ILE A 205 10.75 11.54 1.20
CA ILE A 205 10.16 10.29 0.67
C ILE A 205 10.63 10.05 -0.77
N ARG A 206 10.55 11.08 -1.62
CA ARG A 206 11.00 11.00 -3.02
C ARG A 206 12.49 10.71 -3.13
N ALA A 207 13.31 11.35 -2.32
CA ALA A 207 14.75 11.09 -2.26
C ALA A 207 15.06 9.63 -1.87
N VAL A 208 14.39 9.12 -0.83
CA VAL A 208 14.52 7.70 -0.41
C VAL A 208 14.08 6.74 -1.52
N ASN A 209 12.97 7.03 -2.20
CA ASN A 209 12.47 6.17 -3.26
C ASN A 209 13.38 6.19 -4.51
N ALA A 210 13.92 7.34 -4.88
CA ALA A 210 14.89 7.47 -5.96
C ALA A 210 16.17 6.68 -5.63
N GLY A 211 16.67 6.76 -4.40
CA GLY A 211 17.85 6.04 -3.95
C GLY A 211 17.70 4.51 -3.94
N LYS A 212 16.50 3.96 -3.84
CA LYS A 212 16.28 2.50 -3.85
C LYS A 212 16.75 1.81 -5.13
N ASN A 213 16.69 2.51 -6.26
CA ASN A 213 17.07 1.98 -7.57
C ASN A 213 18.51 2.37 -7.98
N SER A 214 19.23 3.11 -7.12
CA SER A 214 20.60 3.55 -7.36
C SER A 214 21.57 2.68 -6.56
N ARG A 215 22.76 2.47 -7.12
CA ARG A 215 23.88 1.79 -6.46
C ARG A 215 25.12 2.66 -6.64
N TYR A 216 25.84 2.89 -5.55
CA TYR A 216 27.18 3.45 -5.61
C TYR A 216 28.17 2.30 -5.74
N ILE A 217 29.02 2.37 -6.75
CA ILE A 217 30.16 1.47 -6.91
C ILE A 217 31.40 2.29 -6.59
N ILE A 218 32.09 1.94 -5.52
CA ILE A 218 33.39 2.51 -5.16
C ILE A 218 34.42 1.42 -5.42
N MET A 219 35.37 1.68 -6.33
CA MET A 219 36.42 0.73 -6.65
C MET A 219 37.74 1.47 -6.85
N ASN A 220 38.81 0.83 -6.44
CA ASN A 220 40.16 1.32 -6.70
C ASN A 220 40.68 0.63 -7.97
N VAL A 221 40.81 1.36 -9.06
CA VAL A 221 41.21 0.83 -10.36
C VAL A 221 42.37 1.63 -10.92
N PRO A 222 43.30 1.02 -11.65
CA PRO A 222 44.34 1.75 -12.37
C PRO A 222 43.73 2.70 -13.41
N ASN A 223 44.31 3.89 -13.61
CA ASN A 223 43.79 4.94 -14.48
C ASN A 223 43.43 4.47 -15.91
N LEU A 224 44.15 3.50 -16.46
CA LEU A 224 43.87 2.91 -17.77
C LEU A 224 42.56 2.10 -17.82
N SER A 225 42.08 1.58 -16.69
CA SER A 225 40.83 0.79 -16.62
C SER A 225 39.60 1.66 -16.62
N LEU A 226 39.69 2.94 -16.24
CA LEU A 226 38.58 3.87 -16.22
C LEU A 226 37.96 4.16 -17.58
N ILE A 227 38.82 4.15 -18.64
CA ILE A 227 38.40 4.38 -20.03
C ILE A 227 37.47 3.27 -20.53
N HIS A 228 37.66 2.05 -20.07
CA HIS A 228 36.85 0.88 -20.47
C HIS A 228 35.57 0.72 -19.66
N ILE A 229 35.54 1.31 -18.46
CA ILE A 229 34.35 1.27 -17.57
C ILE A 229 33.38 2.40 -17.89
N SER A 230 33.86 3.50 -18.47
CA SER A 230 33.07 4.71 -18.76
C SER A 230 32.49 4.74 -20.17
N GLU A 231 32.63 3.71 -20.99
CA GLU A 231 31.85 3.63 -22.23
C GLU A 231 30.35 3.52 -21.93
N PRO A 232 29.51 4.48 -22.37
CA PRO A 232 28.16 4.55 -22.00
C PRO A 232 27.29 3.51 -22.71
N THR A 233 27.25 2.31 -22.20
CA THR A 233 26.13 1.43 -22.49
C THR A 233 24.96 1.76 -21.52
N ARG A 234 24.24 2.85 -21.85
CA ARG A 234 23.03 3.37 -21.21
C ARG A 234 23.18 3.98 -19.81
N LEU A 235 23.08 5.34 -19.81
CA LEU A 235 22.52 6.19 -18.76
C LEU A 235 22.72 5.76 -17.29
N GLY A 236 23.92 5.95 -16.80
CA GLY A 236 24.17 6.11 -15.38
C GLY A 236 25.10 7.31 -15.22
N MET A 237 24.69 8.34 -14.48
CA MET A 237 25.59 9.44 -14.15
C MET A 237 26.74 8.91 -13.30
N ILE A 238 27.95 8.94 -13.83
CA ILE A 238 29.19 8.66 -13.07
C ILE A 238 29.67 10.03 -12.56
N SER A 239 29.62 10.25 -11.25
CA SER A 239 30.25 11.41 -10.62
C SER A 239 31.65 11.04 -10.24
N TYR A 240 32.63 11.80 -10.73
CA TYR A 240 34.04 11.67 -10.33
C TYR A 240 34.25 12.56 -9.09
N ALA A 241 34.77 11.96 -8.00
CA ALA A 241 35.42 12.72 -6.94
C ALA A 241 36.94 12.77 -7.28
N VAL A 242 37.46 13.97 -7.42
CA VAL A 242 38.93 14.25 -7.57
C VAL A 242 39.51 14.36 -6.16
#